data_d76f312ee5190eb29ebdee1210b41a3f
#
_entry.id   d76f312ee5190eb29ebdee1210b41a3f
#
_cell.length_a   1.000
_cell.length_b   1.000
_cell.length_c   1.000
_cell.angle_alpha   90.00
_cell.angle_beta   90.00
_cell.angle_gamma   90.00
#
_symmetry.space_group_name_H-M   'P 1'
#
loop_
_entity.id
_entity.type
_entity.pdbx_description
1 polymer ?
#
loop_
_entity_poly.entity_id
_entity_poly.type
_entity_poly.pdbx_seq_one_letter_code
_entity_poly.pdbx_strand_id
1 'polypeptide(L)'
;METGKRKRNRTGVVALLLLLGCGILAGCGTKTKHTEEKPELIIGITMYEPYVYKNVKGDYAGIDVELMKEACARSGFEPVLKEIDISERFSSLADGSVDCLWSALTMDGRENEYLWAGPYLYAQRIAVVPLESDINTLEDLEDKRVSVQAGSTSEE
;
A
#
# COMPACT_ATOMS: atom_id res chain seq x y z
N MET A 1 -81.03 42.93 9.83
CA MET A 1 -79.67 42.99 9.20
C MET A 1 -78.65 42.91 10.34
N GLU A 2 -78.19 41.69 10.66
CA GLU A 2 -77.25 41.44 11.76
C GLU A 2 -75.88 41.09 11.17
N THR A 3 -74.94 41.95 11.49
CA THR A 3 -73.53 41.74 11.11
C THR A 3 -72.82 40.92 12.16
N GLY A 4 -72.65 39.62 11.91
CA GLY A 4 -71.90 38.70 12.78
C GLY A 4 -70.40 38.97 12.73
N LYS A 5 -69.83 39.57 13.80
CA LYS A 5 -68.39 39.68 14.02
C LYS A 5 -67.74 38.33 14.35
N ARG A 6 -67.02 37.78 13.42
CA ARG A 6 -66.24 36.56 13.60
C ARG A 6 -65.03 36.85 14.52
N LYS A 7 -65.05 36.44 15.79
CA LYS A 7 -63.93 36.49 16.72
C LYS A 7 -62.84 35.53 16.20
N ARG A 8 -61.74 36.08 15.74
CA ARG A 8 -60.54 35.30 15.38
C ARG A 8 -59.92 34.79 16.67
N ASN A 9 -59.89 33.47 16.87
CA ASN A 9 -59.23 32.80 17.98
C ASN A 9 -57.68 32.99 17.88
N ARG A 10 -57.19 34.02 18.52
CA ARG A 10 -55.75 34.32 18.62
C ARG A 10 -54.97 33.24 19.37
N THR A 11 -55.64 32.46 20.22
CA THR A 11 -55.07 31.35 21.01
C THR A 11 -54.66 30.14 20.14
N GLY A 12 -55.39 29.83 19.08
CA GLY A 12 -55.04 28.70 18.18
C GLY A 12 -53.84 28.96 17.30
N VAL A 13 -53.65 30.25 16.90
CA VAL A 13 -52.52 30.62 16.06
C VAL A 13 -51.20 30.64 16.88
N VAL A 14 -51.24 31.05 18.14
CA VAL A 14 -50.05 31.03 19.03
C VAL A 14 -49.68 29.59 19.39
N ALA A 15 -50.63 28.67 19.60
CA ALA A 15 -50.35 27.27 19.86
C ALA A 15 -49.76 26.54 18.61
N LEU A 16 -50.19 26.93 17.41
CA LEU A 16 -49.64 26.33 16.15
C LEU A 16 -48.23 26.80 15.88
N LEU A 17 -47.90 28.08 16.20
CA LEU A 17 -46.57 28.63 16.06
C LEU A 17 -45.57 28.07 17.08
N LEU A 18 -46.01 27.70 18.29
CA LEU A 18 -45.19 27.05 19.30
C LEU A 18 -44.88 25.58 18.95
N LEU A 19 -45.78 24.88 18.27
CA LEU A 19 -45.53 23.48 17.78
C LEU A 19 -44.57 23.45 16.59
N LEU A 20 -44.57 24.48 15.74
CA LEU A 20 -43.60 24.58 14.63
C LEU A 20 -42.19 25.01 15.15
N GLY A 21 -42.06 25.68 16.27
CA GLY A 21 -40.80 26.13 16.85
C GLY A 21 -40.00 25.02 17.54
N CYS A 22 -40.67 23.99 18.05
CA CYS A 22 -40.00 22.83 18.72
C CYS A 22 -39.42 21.80 17.75
N GLY A 23 -39.78 21.81 16.47
CA GLY A 23 -39.28 20.84 15.48
C GLY A 23 -37.86 21.12 14.94
N ILE A 24 -37.25 22.27 15.24
CA ILE A 24 -35.97 22.69 14.61
C ILE A 24 -34.75 22.39 15.48
N LEU A 25 -34.93 21.95 16.75
CA LEU A 25 -33.84 21.69 17.69
C LEU A 25 -33.42 20.20 17.81
N ALA A 26 -34.05 19.28 17.08
CA ALA A 26 -33.73 17.86 17.12
C ALA A 26 -32.79 17.41 15.97
N GLY A 27 -32.17 18.35 15.27
CA GLY A 27 -31.15 18.10 14.25
C GLY A 27 -29.73 18.01 14.83
N CYS A 28 -29.51 17.28 15.94
CA CYS A 28 -28.19 16.78 16.28
C CYS A 28 -27.83 15.69 15.25
N GLY A 29 -27.32 16.11 14.09
CA GLY A 29 -26.64 15.24 13.16
C GLY A 29 -25.46 14.61 13.88
N THR A 30 -25.62 13.40 14.35
CA THR A 30 -24.49 12.49 14.58
C THR A 30 -23.76 12.43 13.24
N LYS A 31 -22.66 13.16 13.11
CA LYS A 31 -21.66 12.91 12.08
C LYS A 31 -21.14 11.50 12.36
N THR A 32 -21.80 10.49 11.82
CA THR A 32 -21.17 9.21 11.57
C THR A 32 -19.94 9.56 10.73
N LYS A 33 -18.77 9.49 11.35
CA LYS A 33 -17.51 9.43 10.63
C LYS A 33 -17.64 8.17 9.77
N HIS A 34 -18.07 8.32 8.53
CA HIS A 34 -17.77 7.34 7.51
C HIS A 34 -16.25 7.35 7.41
N THR A 35 -15.61 6.44 8.11
CA THR A 35 -14.23 6.07 7.78
C THR A 35 -14.39 5.39 6.43
N GLU A 36 -14.11 6.09 5.34
CA GLU A 36 -13.97 5.46 4.05
C GLU A 36 -12.89 4.40 4.23
N GLU A 37 -13.28 3.13 4.17
CA GLU A 37 -12.32 2.03 4.15
C GLU A 37 -11.47 2.25 2.91
N LYS A 38 -10.17 2.37 3.12
CA LYS A 38 -9.24 2.51 2.02
C LYS A 38 -9.24 1.19 1.24
N PRO A 39 -9.19 1.25 -0.09
CA PRO A 39 -9.00 0.05 -0.88
C PRO A 39 -7.68 -0.63 -0.51
N GLU A 40 -7.72 -1.94 -0.38
CA GLU A 40 -6.52 -2.75 -0.14
C GLU A 40 -5.65 -2.78 -1.40
N LEU A 41 -4.34 -2.81 -1.22
CA LEU A 41 -3.35 -3.08 -2.26
C LEU A 41 -2.52 -4.29 -1.81
N ILE A 42 -2.69 -5.43 -2.50
CA ILE A 42 -1.98 -6.67 -2.19
C ILE A 42 -0.59 -6.61 -2.81
N ILE A 43 0.44 -6.49 -1.98
CA ILE A 43 1.82 -6.32 -2.40
C ILE A 43 2.58 -7.63 -2.17
N GLY A 44 3.04 -8.27 -3.23
CA GLY A 44 3.92 -9.42 -3.16
C GLY A 44 5.33 -9.00 -2.73
N ILE A 45 5.81 -9.61 -1.65
CA ILE A 45 7.14 -9.35 -1.08
C ILE A 45 7.94 -10.64 -0.97
N THR A 46 9.24 -10.53 -1.16
CA THR A 46 10.21 -11.61 -0.93
C THR A 46 11.15 -11.19 0.19
N MET A 47 11.48 -12.11 1.08
CA MET A 47 12.38 -11.81 2.20
C MET A 47 13.78 -11.51 1.69
N TYR A 48 14.28 -10.30 1.95
CA TYR A 48 15.60 -9.84 1.56
C TYR A 48 16.09 -8.73 2.50
N GLU A 49 16.82 -9.09 3.52
CA GLU A 49 17.37 -8.14 4.50
C GLU A 49 18.47 -7.27 3.88
N PRO A 50 18.50 -5.96 4.15
CA PRO A 50 17.70 -5.16 5.11
C PRO A 50 16.41 -4.54 4.50
N TYR A 51 16.01 -4.93 3.31
CA TYR A 51 14.87 -4.33 2.59
C TYR A 51 13.53 -4.85 3.10
N VAL A 52 13.39 -6.17 3.21
CA VAL A 52 12.21 -6.85 3.75
C VAL A 52 12.66 -7.96 4.68
N TYR A 53 12.25 -7.89 5.94
CA TYR A 53 12.52 -8.93 6.94
C TYR A 53 11.42 -8.95 8.00
N LYS A 54 11.40 -9.98 8.86
CA LYS A 54 10.55 -10.01 10.05
C LYS A 54 11.35 -9.59 11.28
N ASN A 55 10.83 -8.61 12.00
CA ASN A 55 11.42 -8.17 13.26
C ASN A 55 11.21 -9.22 14.38
N VAL A 56 11.73 -8.95 15.57
CA VAL A 56 11.62 -9.87 16.72
C VAL A 56 10.19 -10.16 17.19
N LYS A 57 9.21 -9.35 16.75
CA LYS A 57 7.78 -9.55 17.03
C LYS A 57 7.07 -10.33 15.91
N GLY A 58 7.76 -10.61 14.82
CA GLY A 58 7.19 -11.27 13.64
C GLY A 58 6.55 -10.32 12.63
N ASP A 59 6.61 -9.00 12.85
CA ASP A 59 6.08 -8.00 11.92
C ASP A 59 7.04 -7.77 10.76
N TYR A 60 6.50 -7.50 9.56
CA TYR A 60 7.32 -7.07 8.44
C TYR A 60 7.93 -5.68 8.70
N ALA A 61 9.23 -5.59 8.46
CA ALA A 61 10.05 -4.40 8.64
C ALA A 61 11.10 -4.33 7.53
N GLY A 62 11.77 -3.18 7.42
CA GLY A 62 12.84 -2.93 6.45
C GLY A 62 12.56 -1.73 5.57
N ILE A 63 13.55 -1.37 4.77
CA ILE A 63 13.52 -0.15 3.94
C ILE A 63 12.33 -0.17 3.00
N ASP A 64 12.11 -1.26 2.29
CA ASP A 64 11.01 -1.39 1.33
C ASP A 64 9.65 -1.38 2.04
N VAL A 65 9.53 -2.01 3.21
CA VAL A 65 8.28 -2.05 3.98
C VAL A 65 7.87 -0.65 4.44
N GLU A 66 8.82 0.17 4.85
CA GLU A 66 8.55 1.56 5.24
C GLU A 66 8.14 2.41 4.05
N LEU A 67 8.82 2.24 2.90
CA LEU A 67 8.47 2.92 1.66
C LEU A 67 7.08 2.51 1.15
N MET A 68 6.74 1.22 1.16
CA MET A 68 5.41 0.72 0.79
C MET A 68 4.31 1.37 1.64
N LYS A 69 4.48 1.35 2.96
CA LYS A 69 3.50 1.93 3.90
C LYS A 69 3.31 3.42 3.64
N GLU A 70 4.38 4.16 3.44
CA GLU A 70 4.31 5.60 3.17
C GLU A 70 3.69 5.91 1.80
N ALA A 71 4.07 5.15 0.76
CA ALA A 71 3.49 5.31 -0.57
C ALA A 71 1.99 5.01 -0.58
N CYS A 72 1.56 3.91 0.05
CA CYS A 72 0.14 3.56 0.19
C CYS A 72 -0.63 4.62 1.00
N ALA A 73 -0.05 5.11 2.09
CA ALA A 73 -0.69 6.15 2.91
C ALA A 73 -0.95 7.43 2.11
N ARG A 74 0.01 7.85 1.27
CA ARG A 74 -0.12 9.03 0.39
C ARG A 74 -1.09 8.82 -0.76
N SER A 75 -1.17 7.59 -1.28
CA SER A 75 -2.05 7.23 -2.41
C SER A 75 -3.45 6.80 -1.99
N GLY A 76 -3.73 6.73 -0.69
CA GLY A 76 -5.05 6.38 -0.17
C GLY A 76 -5.35 4.88 -0.16
N PHE A 77 -4.34 4.02 -0.22
CA PHE A 77 -4.46 2.57 -0.14
C PHE A 77 -4.12 2.06 1.26
N GLU A 78 -4.61 0.85 1.59
CA GLU A 78 -4.17 0.06 2.72
C GLU A 78 -3.26 -1.07 2.21
N PRO A 79 -1.96 -1.13 2.59
CA PRO A 79 -1.06 -2.15 2.10
C PRO A 79 -1.32 -3.50 2.79
N VAL A 80 -1.53 -4.54 2.00
CA VAL A 80 -1.59 -5.95 2.45
C VAL A 80 -0.35 -6.66 1.93
N LEU A 81 0.61 -6.94 2.81
CA LEU A 81 1.87 -7.58 2.43
C LEU A 81 1.69 -9.09 2.38
N LYS A 82 1.97 -9.69 1.23
CA LYS A 82 1.92 -11.12 0.99
C LYS A 82 3.31 -11.65 0.68
N GLU A 83 3.83 -12.49 1.57
CA GLU A 83 5.10 -13.18 1.34
C GLU A 83 4.93 -14.23 0.25
N ILE A 84 5.82 -14.18 -0.74
CA ILE A 84 5.86 -15.10 -1.88
C ILE A 84 7.28 -15.63 -2.08
N ASP A 85 7.40 -16.81 -2.64
CA ASP A 85 8.70 -17.34 -3.04
C ASP A 85 9.29 -16.55 -4.22
N ILE A 86 10.61 -16.43 -4.25
CA ILE A 86 11.30 -15.70 -5.30
C ILE A 86 11.02 -16.27 -6.70
N SER A 87 10.84 -17.58 -6.80
CA SER A 87 10.52 -18.29 -8.04
C SER A 87 9.08 -18.07 -8.51
N GLU A 88 8.16 -17.72 -7.60
CA GLU A 88 6.73 -17.56 -7.88
C GLU A 88 6.30 -16.10 -8.09
N ARG A 89 7.22 -15.13 -7.91
CA ARG A 89 6.88 -13.70 -7.93
C ARG A 89 6.15 -13.26 -9.19
N PHE A 90 6.63 -13.63 -10.36
CA PHE A 90 6.02 -13.21 -11.63
C PHE A 90 4.74 -13.97 -11.96
N SER A 91 4.64 -15.25 -11.60
CA SER A 91 3.39 -16.01 -11.73
C SER A 91 2.30 -15.45 -10.82
N SER A 92 2.64 -15.06 -9.59
CA SER A 92 1.71 -14.42 -8.65
C SER A 92 1.16 -13.08 -9.15
N LEU A 93 1.97 -12.33 -9.89
CA LEU A 93 1.51 -11.10 -10.56
C LEU A 93 0.60 -11.43 -11.76
N ALA A 94 0.98 -12.43 -12.56
CA ALA A 94 0.24 -12.81 -13.76
C ALA A 94 -1.14 -13.42 -13.46
N ASP A 95 -1.27 -14.18 -12.37
CA ASP A 95 -2.54 -14.81 -11.95
C ASP A 95 -3.42 -13.88 -11.10
N GLY A 96 -2.93 -12.68 -10.76
CA GLY A 96 -3.66 -11.69 -9.99
C GLY A 96 -3.75 -12.02 -8.49
N SER A 97 -2.92 -12.92 -7.98
CA SER A 97 -2.85 -13.20 -6.54
C SER A 97 -2.15 -12.11 -5.74
N VAL A 98 -1.47 -11.21 -6.42
CA VAL A 98 -0.95 -9.92 -5.94
C VAL A 98 -1.21 -8.83 -6.98
N ASP A 99 -1.41 -7.59 -6.52
CA ASP A 99 -1.63 -6.44 -7.40
C ASP A 99 -0.31 -5.87 -7.94
N CYS A 100 0.75 -5.97 -7.14
CA CYS A 100 2.09 -5.55 -7.53
C CYS A 100 3.15 -6.34 -6.75
N LEU A 101 4.39 -6.25 -7.25
CA LEU A 101 5.58 -6.79 -6.59
C LEU A 101 6.45 -5.63 -6.11
N TRP A 102 6.91 -5.72 -4.87
CA TRP A 102 7.81 -4.71 -4.30
C TRP A 102 8.80 -5.36 -3.33
N SER A 103 9.96 -5.73 -3.81
CA SER A 103 11.02 -6.31 -2.99
C SER A 103 12.30 -6.48 -3.79
N ALA A 104 13.15 -5.45 -3.82
CA ALA A 104 14.46 -5.48 -4.45
C ALA A 104 14.49 -6.10 -5.87
N LEU A 105 13.47 -5.79 -6.69
CA LEU A 105 13.37 -6.26 -8.06
C LEU A 105 14.22 -5.40 -8.99
N THR A 106 14.94 -6.04 -9.90
CA THR A 106 15.62 -5.33 -11.00
C THR A 106 14.75 -5.32 -12.25
N MET A 107 14.75 -4.16 -12.93
CA MET A 107 14.12 -4.01 -14.23
C MET A 107 15.06 -4.34 -15.39
N ASP A 108 16.36 -4.43 -15.14
CA ASP A 108 17.36 -4.69 -16.16
C ASP A 108 17.05 -5.98 -16.92
N GLY A 109 16.97 -5.87 -18.27
CA GLY A 109 16.62 -6.98 -19.14
C GLY A 109 15.12 -7.32 -19.22
N ARG A 110 14.26 -6.64 -18.43
CA ARG A 110 12.80 -6.88 -18.36
C ARG A 110 11.97 -5.62 -18.55
N GLU A 111 12.55 -4.56 -19.11
CA GLU A 111 11.96 -3.23 -19.22
C GLU A 111 10.63 -3.25 -19.97
N ASN A 112 10.49 -4.18 -20.94
CA ASN A 112 9.31 -4.30 -21.79
C ASN A 112 8.34 -5.42 -21.37
N GLU A 113 8.64 -6.17 -20.30
CA GLU A 113 7.82 -7.30 -19.86
C GLU A 113 6.74 -6.87 -18.87
N TYR A 114 7.00 -5.82 -18.10
CA TYR A 114 6.14 -5.36 -17.00
C TYR A 114 5.98 -3.85 -17.03
N LEU A 115 4.95 -3.38 -16.33
CA LEU A 115 4.81 -1.95 -16.03
C LEU A 115 5.63 -1.63 -14.76
N TRP A 116 6.66 -0.82 -14.92
CA TRP A 116 7.56 -0.46 -13.83
C TRP A 116 7.23 0.91 -13.23
N ALA A 117 7.24 1.00 -11.90
CA ALA A 117 7.16 2.25 -11.15
C ALA A 117 8.50 2.49 -10.45
N GLY A 118 9.27 3.44 -10.91
CA GLY A 118 10.61 3.70 -10.41
C GLY A 118 11.64 3.76 -11.52
N PRO A 119 12.94 3.55 -11.27
CA PRO A 119 13.55 2.96 -10.06
C PRO A 119 13.53 3.90 -8.84
N TYR A 120 13.38 3.34 -7.64
CA TYR A 120 13.44 4.07 -6.38
C TYR A 120 14.75 3.85 -5.61
N LEU A 121 15.51 2.81 -5.98
CA LEU A 121 16.85 2.50 -5.48
C LEU A 121 17.73 2.02 -6.62
N TYR A 122 19.03 2.24 -6.47
CA TYR A 122 20.07 1.68 -7.33
C TYR A 122 20.95 0.77 -6.51
N ALA A 123 21.22 -0.44 -7.01
CA ALA A 123 22.11 -1.42 -6.41
C ALA A 123 23.16 -1.87 -7.43
N GLN A 124 24.34 -2.16 -6.95
CA GLN A 124 25.40 -2.75 -7.77
C GLN A 124 25.63 -4.19 -7.31
N ARG A 125 25.76 -5.10 -8.24
CA ARG A 125 26.20 -6.46 -7.97
C ARG A 125 27.73 -6.45 -7.88
N ILE A 126 28.24 -7.12 -6.87
CA ILE A 126 29.68 -7.28 -6.66
C ILE A 126 30.00 -8.74 -6.42
N ALA A 127 31.14 -9.19 -6.89
CA ALA A 127 31.71 -10.46 -6.49
C ALA A 127 32.52 -10.26 -5.19
N VAL A 128 32.34 -11.12 -4.22
CA VAL A 128 33.10 -11.12 -2.97
C VAL A 128 34.09 -12.27 -3.00
N VAL A 129 35.35 -11.96 -2.81
CA VAL A 129 36.45 -12.92 -2.82
C VAL A 129 37.26 -12.81 -1.52
N PRO A 130 38.02 -13.86 -1.12
CA PRO A 130 38.92 -13.75 0.02
C PRO A 130 39.94 -12.62 -0.16
N LEU A 131 40.34 -11.98 0.95
CA LEU A 131 41.29 -10.86 0.93
C LEU A 131 42.62 -11.19 0.24
N GLU A 132 43.07 -12.42 0.38
CA GLU A 132 44.33 -12.95 -0.20
C GLU A 132 44.11 -13.57 -1.60
N SER A 133 43.02 -13.26 -2.26
CA SER A 133 42.72 -13.76 -3.60
C SER A 133 43.47 -12.98 -4.67
N ASP A 134 43.87 -13.65 -5.72
CA ASP A 134 44.42 -13.05 -6.93
C ASP A 134 43.33 -12.47 -7.88
N ILE A 135 42.07 -12.61 -7.52
CA ILE A 135 40.93 -12.11 -8.30
C ILE A 135 40.75 -10.62 -7.96
N ASN A 136 40.98 -9.75 -8.94
CA ASN A 136 40.89 -8.29 -8.79
C ASN A 136 39.87 -7.66 -9.75
N THR A 137 39.54 -8.37 -10.83
CA THR A 137 38.59 -7.92 -11.86
C THR A 137 37.54 -9.01 -12.14
N LEU A 138 36.47 -8.67 -12.90
CA LEU A 138 35.47 -9.66 -13.30
C LEU A 138 36.04 -10.69 -14.27
N GLU A 139 37.01 -10.30 -15.08
CA GLU A 139 37.69 -11.18 -16.04
C GLU A 139 38.48 -12.30 -15.31
N ASP A 140 38.98 -12.03 -14.10
CA ASP A 140 39.69 -13.04 -13.30
C ASP A 140 38.74 -14.15 -12.78
N LEU A 141 37.42 -13.96 -12.94
CA LEU A 141 36.39 -14.96 -12.61
C LEU A 141 36.21 -16.03 -13.68
N GLU A 142 36.80 -15.85 -14.88
CA GLU A 142 36.76 -16.85 -15.94
C GLU A 142 37.26 -18.20 -15.40
N ASP A 143 36.49 -19.28 -15.70
CA ASP A 143 36.74 -20.65 -15.23
C ASP A 143 36.69 -20.82 -13.68
N LYS A 144 36.21 -19.86 -12.93
CA LYS A 144 36.01 -19.99 -11.48
C LYS A 144 34.58 -20.43 -11.15
N ARG A 145 34.45 -21.07 -9.98
CA ARG A 145 33.14 -21.41 -9.43
C ARG A 145 32.64 -20.26 -8.60
N VAL A 146 31.55 -19.65 -9.05
CA VAL A 146 30.89 -18.54 -8.35
C VAL A 146 29.59 -19.04 -7.76
N SER A 147 29.34 -18.76 -6.48
CA SER A 147 28.05 -19.07 -5.83
C SER A 147 27.11 -17.90 -6.00
N VAL A 148 25.90 -18.17 -6.46
CA VAL A 148 24.83 -17.18 -6.63
C VAL A 148 23.53 -17.69 -6.02
N GLN A 149 22.60 -16.77 -5.75
CA GLN A 149 21.25 -17.15 -5.33
C GLN A 149 20.46 -17.65 -6.54
N ALA A 150 19.93 -18.87 -6.46
CA ALA A 150 19.08 -19.42 -7.51
C ALA A 150 17.85 -18.54 -7.78
N GLY A 151 17.47 -18.38 -9.03
CA GLY A 151 16.38 -17.53 -9.47
C GLY A 151 16.65 -16.02 -9.38
N SER A 152 17.88 -15.61 -9.06
CA SER A 152 18.30 -14.22 -9.10
C SER A 152 18.89 -13.86 -10.47
N THR A 153 18.96 -12.57 -10.78
CA THR A 153 19.62 -12.06 -11.98
C THR A 153 21.14 -12.21 -11.97
N SER A 154 21.72 -12.72 -10.89
CA SER A 154 23.15 -13.08 -10.85
C SER A 154 23.42 -14.47 -11.38
N GLU A 155 22.37 -15.27 -11.62
CA GLU A 155 22.47 -16.62 -12.23
C GLU A 155 22.46 -16.54 -13.77
N GLU A 156 21.88 -15.46 -14.33
CA GLU A 156 21.85 -15.18 -15.79
C GLU A 156 23.22 -14.65 -16.28
#